data_ef756f9a594edb12a6442bc45714d4ca
#
_entry.id   ef756f9a594edb12a6442bc45714d4ca
#
_cell.length_a   1.000
_cell.length_b   1.000
_cell.length_c   1.000
_cell.angle_alpha   90.00
_cell.angle_beta   90.00
_cell.angle_gamma   90.00
#
_symmetry.space_group_name_H-M   'P 1'
#
loop_
_entity.id
_entity.type
_entity.pdbx_description
1 polymer ?
#
loop_
_entity_poly.entity_id
_entity_poly.type
_entity_poly.pdbx_seq_one_letter_code
_entity_poly.pdbx_strand_id
1 'polypeptide(L)'
;MNEAYEFLNLYKRLEDLLEAKLGAGETHRGSVVVEFMNSAEGEPYREKLNLCREIRNVMTHNADLDGEPVVMPSDAVVDSLREIVSAIESPRPAAEYATPLEHLLTARMEDYVLDLMRRMEERGFSHVPVLRRGRVEGVFSVSTIFSAAIRADRF
;
A
#
# COMPACT_ATOMS: atom_id res chain seq x y z
N MET A 1 -0.41 -29.65 11.00
CA MET A 1 0.83 -28.86 11.23
C MET A 1 0.56 -28.04 12.48
N ASN A 2 1.49 -27.94 13.43
CA ASN A 2 1.19 -27.23 14.68
C ASN A 2 1.12 -25.72 14.36
N GLU A 3 -0.02 -25.11 14.59
CA GLU A 3 -0.31 -23.69 14.30
C GLU A 3 0.69 -22.73 14.96
N ALA A 4 1.20 -23.12 16.14
CA ALA A 4 2.24 -22.35 16.82
C ALA A 4 3.54 -22.27 15.98
N TYR A 5 3.98 -23.37 15.38
CA TYR A 5 5.16 -23.39 14.50
C TYR A 5 4.92 -22.62 13.20
N GLU A 6 3.72 -22.72 12.62
CA GLU A 6 3.36 -21.98 11.41
C GLU A 6 3.38 -20.48 11.68
N PHE A 7 2.76 -20.04 12.77
CA PHE A 7 2.77 -18.64 13.18
C PHE A 7 4.20 -18.09 13.36
N LEU A 8 5.06 -18.80 14.09
CA LEU A 8 6.44 -18.37 14.33
C LEU A 8 7.24 -18.30 13.01
N ASN A 9 7.03 -19.25 12.10
CA ASN A 9 7.68 -19.25 10.79
C ASN A 9 7.20 -18.09 9.92
N LEU A 10 5.89 -17.78 9.92
CA LEU A 10 5.34 -16.62 9.21
C LEU A 10 5.87 -15.31 9.79
N TYR A 11 5.97 -15.22 11.12
CA TYR A 11 6.48 -14.01 11.76
C TYR A 11 7.97 -13.80 11.45
N LYS A 12 8.77 -14.86 11.47
CA LYS A 12 10.16 -14.78 11.05
C LYS A 12 10.30 -14.36 9.59
N ARG A 13 9.47 -14.93 8.69
CA ARG A 13 9.45 -14.53 7.27
C ARG A 13 9.10 -13.06 7.11
N LEU A 14 8.16 -12.54 7.91
CA LEU A 14 7.85 -11.12 7.96
C LEU A 14 9.08 -10.29 8.34
N GLU A 15 9.81 -10.67 9.41
CA GLU A 15 11.02 -9.98 9.83
C GLU A 15 12.06 -9.97 8.70
N ASP A 16 12.34 -11.13 8.08
CA ASP A 16 13.31 -11.27 6.98
C ASP A 16 12.94 -10.41 5.76
N LEU A 17 11.65 -10.35 5.40
CA LEU A 17 11.15 -9.50 4.29
C LEU A 17 11.30 -8.01 4.59
N LEU A 18 10.99 -7.58 5.81
CA LEU A 18 11.10 -6.20 6.22
C LEU A 18 12.56 -5.74 6.33
N GLU A 19 13.46 -6.60 6.83
CA GLU A 19 14.91 -6.34 6.83
C GLU A 19 15.45 -6.16 5.40
N ALA A 20 15.04 -7.03 4.48
CA ALA A 20 15.44 -6.92 3.08
C ALA A 20 14.91 -5.62 2.42
N LYS A 21 13.71 -5.18 2.80
CA LYS A 21 13.06 -3.98 2.27
C LYS A 21 13.65 -2.68 2.81
N LEU A 22 13.98 -2.64 4.10
CA LEU A 22 14.51 -1.45 4.77
C LEU A 22 16.03 -1.27 4.54
N GLY A 23 16.69 -2.29 3.98
CA GLY A 23 18.13 -2.27 3.65
C GLY A 23 19.00 -2.80 4.78
N ALA A 24 19.92 -3.71 4.44
CA ALA A 24 20.82 -4.41 5.37
C ALA A 24 21.96 -3.50 5.97
N GLY A 25 21.85 -2.19 5.90
CA GLY A 25 22.91 -1.25 6.27
C GLY A 25 22.62 -0.31 7.44
N GLU A 26 21.37 -0.20 7.85
CA GLU A 26 21.02 0.62 9.02
C GLU A 26 20.90 -0.28 10.25
N THR A 27 21.68 0.03 11.29
CA THR A 27 21.52 -0.59 12.61
C THR A 27 20.15 -0.20 13.17
N HIS A 28 19.14 -1.04 12.87
CA HIS A 28 17.81 -0.84 13.42
C HIS A 28 17.89 -0.90 14.95
N ARG A 29 17.65 0.24 15.62
CA ARG A 29 17.60 0.35 17.09
C ARG A 29 16.29 -0.20 17.66
N GLY A 30 15.73 -1.26 17.06
CA GLY A 30 14.46 -1.84 17.48
C GLY A 30 13.98 -2.94 16.54
N SER A 31 12.76 -3.41 16.75
CA SER A 31 12.14 -4.40 15.87
C SER A 31 11.76 -3.76 14.52
N VAL A 32 12.22 -4.34 13.42
CA VAL A 32 11.85 -3.93 12.05
C VAL A 32 10.32 -3.92 11.83
N VAL A 33 9.61 -4.80 12.55
CA VAL A 33 8.14 -4.82 12.52
C VAL A 33 7.55 -3.56 13.13
N VAL A 34 8.12 -3.04 14.22
CA VAL A 34 7.68 -1.78 14.86
C VAL A 34 7.96 -0.60 13.94
N GLU A 35 9.10 -0.57 13.27
CA GLU A 35 9.43 0.46 12.30
C GLU A 35 8.46 0.45 11.13
N PHE A 36 8.18 -0.72 10.57
CA PHE A 36 7.19 -0.87 9.51
C PHE A 36 5.79 -0.42 9.95
N MET A 37 5.31 -0.83 11.12
CA MET A 37 4.00 -0.39 11.66
C MET A 37 3.86 1.14 11.77
N ASN A 38 4.96 1.86 11.92
CA ASN A 38 4.97 3.32 12.02
C ASN A 38 5.16 4.02 10.65
N SER A 39 5.37 3.27 9.59
CA SER A 39 5.40 3.79 8.23
C SER A 39 4.01 3.99 7.64
N ALA A 40 3.89 4.80 6.58
CA ALA A 40 2.63 4.97 5.85
C ALA A 40 2.14 3.66 5.22
N GLU A 41 3.05 2.77 4.83
CA GLU A 41 2.73 1.47 4.25
C GLU A 41 2.24 0.47 5.29
N GLY A 42 2.81 0.50 6.48
CA GLY A 42 2.46 -0.40 7.59
C GLY A 42 1.25 0.03 8.40
N GLU A 43 0.84 1.29 8.28
CA GLU A 43 -0.28 1.87 9.03
C GLU A 43 -1.58 1.04 8.92
N PRO A 44 -2.00 0.55 7.75
CA PRO A 44 -3.20 -0.27 7.61
C PRO A 44 -3.13 -1.62 8.36
N TYR A 45 -1.93 -2.09 8.67
CA TYR A 45 -1.68 -3.37 9.33
C TYR A 45 -1.31 -3.23 10.81
N ARG A 46 -1.19 -2.00 11.32
CA ARG A 46 -0.63 -1.70 12.64
C ARG A 46 -1.26 -2.50 13.78
N GLU A 47 -2.57 -2.52 13.88
CA GLU A 47 -3.26 -3.21 14.97
C GLU A 47 -3.03 -4.73 14.92
N LYS A 48 -3.15 -5.32 13.72
CA LYS A 48 -2.94 -6.75 13.50
C LYS A 48 -1.50 -7.17 13.79
N LEU A 49 -0.53 -6.38 13.32
CA LEU A 49 0.90 -6.64 13.54
C LEU A 49 1.30 -6.45 15.01
N ASN A 50 0.70 -5.49 15.71
CA ASN A 50 0.95 -5.33 17.14
C ASN A 50 0.46 -6.55 17.91
N LEU A 51 -0.74 -7.06 17.60
CA LEU A 51 -1.26 -8.29 18.20
C LEU A 51 -0.33 -9.49 17.91
N CYS A 52 0.09 -9.66 16.66
CA CYS A 52 1.02 -10.73 16.29
C CYS A 52 2.36 -10.62 17.04
N ARG A 53 2.88 -9.39 17.20
CA ARG A 53 4.10 -9.14 17.95
C ARG A 53 3.97 -9.52 19.43
N GLU A 54 2.85 -9.19 20.06
CA GLU A 54 2.59 -9.54 21.46
C GLU A 54 2.49 -11.07 21.62
N ILE A 55 1.74 -11.75 20.76
CA ILE A 55 1.65 -13.22 20.76
C ILE A 55 3.03 -13.86 20.59
N ARG A 56 3.80 -13.40 19.58
CA ARG A 56 5.18 -13.90 19.34
C ARG A 56 6.07 -13.71 20.56
N ASN A 57 6.00 -12.55 21.23
CA ASN A 57 6.78 -12.28 22.43
C ASN A 57 6.41 -13.22 23.57
N VAL A 58 5.12 -13.48 23.80
CA VAL A 58 4.68 -14.45 24.80
C VAL A 58 5.21 -15.84 24.47
N MET A 59 5.12 -16.29 23.22
CA MET A 59 5.56 -17.60 22.77
C MET A 59 7.07 -17.80 22.85
N THR A 60 7.88 -16.74 22.67
CA THR A 60 9.34 -16.85 22.64
C THR A 60 10.03 -16.58 23.98
N HIS A 61 9.41 -15.84 24.87
CA HIS A 61 9.98 -15.44 26.16
C HIS A 61 9.43 -16.23 27.35
N ASN A 62 8.36 -16.99 27.17
CA ASN A 62 7.85 -17.85 28.22
C ASN A 62 8.21 -19.30 27.94
N ALA A 63 8.66 -19.98 28.99
CA ALA A 63 8.92 -21.42 28.87
C ALA A 63 7.62 -22.17 28.57
N ASP A 64 7.74 -23.24 27.77
CA ASP A 64 6.66 -24.18 27.59
C ASP A 64 6.21 -24.74 28.97
N LEU A 65 4.93 -24.89 29.13
CA LEU A 65 4.36 -25.53 30.32
C LEU A 65 4.15 -27.01 30.01
N ASP A 66 4.90 -27.88 30.67
CA ASP A 66 4.86 -29.35 30.47
C ASP A 66 5.10 -29.75 28.99
N GLY A 67 5.88 -28.98 28.23
CA GLY A 67 6.17 -29.23 26.82
C GLY A 67 5.11 -28.74 25.84
N GLU A 68 4.10 -28.03 26.33
CA GLU A 68 3.08 -27.40 25.50
C GLU A 68 3.28 -25.88 25.44
N PRO A 69 3.03 -25.23 24.29
CA PRO A 69 3.13 -23.79 24.16
C PRO A 69 2.13 -23.08 25.10
N VAL A 70 2.62 -22.05 25.81
CA VAL A 70 1.79 -21.26 26.73
C VAL A 70 0.65 -20.52 26.02
N VAL A 71 0.83 -20.20 24.73
CA VAL A 71 -0.17 -19.56 23.87
C VAL A 71 -0.24 -20.30 22.54
N MET A 72 -1.47 -20.57 22.11
CA MET A 72 -1.76 -21.08 20.78
C MET A 72 -2.48 -19.99 19.99
N PRO A 73 -1.89 -19.47 18.89
CA PRO A 73 -2.58 -18.52 18.00
C PRO A 73 -3.81 -19.20 17.39
N SER A 74 -4.92 -18.46 17.28
CA SER A 74 -6.08 -18.95 16.55
C SER A 74 -5.83 -18.90 15.03
N ASP A 75 -6.54 -19.73 14.26
CA ASP A 75 -6.51 -19.75 12.80
C ASP A 75 -6.67 -18.33 12.21
N ALA A 76 -7.58 -17.54 12.76
CA ALA A 76 -7.82 -16.17 12.32
C ALA A 76 -6.58 -15.26 12.46
N VAL A 77 -5.76 -15.47 13.50
CA VAL A 77 -4.50 -14.72 13.70
C VAL A 77 -3.45 -15.18 12.70
N VAL A 78 -3.32 -16.51 12.51
CA VAL A 78 -2.37 -17.09 11.54
C VAL A 78 -2.71 -16.66 10.13
N ASP A 79 -3.99 -16.73 9.74
CA ASP A 79 -4.48 -16.29 8.43
C ASP A 79 -4.22 -14.79 8.21
N SER A 80 -4.50 -13.96 9.21
CA SER A 80 -4.24 -12.53 9.13
C SER A 80 -2.75 -12.21 8.93
N LEU A 81 -1.86 -12.92 9.63
CA LEU A 81 -0.42 -12.77 9.46
C LEU A 81 0.02 -13.25 8.07
N ARG A 82 -0.52 -14.36 7.57
CA ARG A 82 -0.25 -14.87 6.21
C ARG A 82 -0.66 -13.89 5.12
N GLU A 83 -1.84 -13.26 5.27
CA GLU A 83 -2.29 -12.21 4.35
C GLU A 83 -1.33 -11.01 4.32
N ILE A 84 -0.86 -10.55 5.49
CA ILE A 84 0.08 -9.43 5.58
C ILE A 84 1.42 -9.80 4.93
N VAL A 85 1.97 -10.96 5.25
CA VAL A 85 3.23 -11.45 4.64
C VAL A 85 3.10 -11.51 3.13
N SER A 86 2.00 -12.07 2.61
CA SER A 86 1.73 -12.16 1.17
C SER A 86 1.62 -10.78 0.51
N ALA A 87 0.98 -9.82 1.16
CA ALA A 87 0.83 -8.46 0.63
C ALA A 87 2.17 -7.70 0.57
N ILE A 88 3.06 -7.94 1.53
CA ILE A 88 4.41 -7.34 1.56
C ILE A 88 5.33 -8.01 0.53
N GLU A 89 5.27 -9.34 0.41
CA GLU A 89 6.10 -10.13 -0.50
C GLU A 89 5.73 -9.90 -1.98
N SER A 90 4.43 -9.76 -2.25
CA SER A 90 3.89 -9.59 -3.59
C SER A 90 2.89 -8.44 -3.61
N PRO A 91 3.38 -7.18 -3.54
CA PRO A 91 2.51 -6.02 -3.60
C PRO A 91 1.76 -6.00 -4.93
N ARG A 92 0.46 -5.73 -4.87
CA ARG A 92 -0.37 -5.68 -6.08
C ARG A 92 0.13 -4.57 -6.99
N PRO A 93 0.37 -4.84 -8.28
CA PRO A 93 0.82 -3.83 -9.20
C PRO A 93 -0.25 -2.76 -9.41
N ALA A 94 0.17 -1.51 -9.60
CA ALA A 94 -0.75 -0.40 -9.86
C ALA A 94 -1.69 -0.67 -11.05
N ALA A 95 -1.26 -1.53 -11.98
CA ALA A 95 -2.05 -1.93 -13.15
C ALA A 95 -3.39 -2.61 -12.78
N GLU A 96 -3.49 -3.28 -11.63
CA GLU A 96 -4.74 -3.89 -11.16
C GLU A 96 -5.81 -2.84 -10.78
N TYR A 97 -5.37 -1.62 -10.44
CA TYR A 97 -6.25 -0.51 -10.02
C TYR A 97 -6.32 0.60 -11.06
N ALA A 98 -5.50 0.52 -12.09
CA ALA A 98 -5.47 1.53 -13.14
C ALA A 98 -6.73 1.46 -14.00
N THR A 99 -7.29 2.60 -14.35
CA THR A 99 -8.33 2.67 -15.37
C THR A 99 -7.74 2.23 -16.72
N PRO A 100 -8.30 1.20 -17.39
CA PRO A 100 -7.84 0.77 -18.70
C PRO A 100 -7.80 1.92 -19.70
N LEU A 101 -6.81 1.91 -20.60
CA LEU A 101 -6.59 3.00 -21.56
C LEU A 101 -7.84 3.30 -22.40
N GLU A 102 -8.59 2.29 -22.77
CA GLU A 102 -9.86 2.40 -23.53
C GLU A 102 -10.96 3.14 -22.77
N HIS A 103 -10.89 3.16 -21.46
CA HIS A 103 -11.85 3.90 -20.59
C HIS A 103 -11.34 5.27 -20.16
N LEU A 104 -10.07 5.57 -20.39
CA LEU A 104 -9.51 6.88 -20.08
C LEU A 104 -10.07 7.95 -21.00
N LEU A 105 -10.42 9.10 -20.44
CA LEU A 105 -10.55 10.31 -21.21
C LEU A 105 -9.15 10.86 -21.48
N THR A 106 -8.81 11.03 -22.74
CA THR A 106 -7.55 11.66 -23.17
C THR A 106 -7.83 12.93 -23.97
N ALA A 107 -6.90 13.88 -23.95
CA ALA A 107 -6.96 15.09 -24.73
C ALA A 107 -5.77 15.17 -25.72
N ARG A 108 -5.91 15.95 -26.77
CA ARG A 108 -4.85 16.35 -27.70
C ARG A 108 -4.49 17.81 -27.43
N MET A 109 -3.31 18.21 -27.90
CA MET A 109 -2.85 19.59 -27.72
C MET A 109 -3.78 20.62 -28.37
N GLU A 110 -4.52 20.22 -29.40
CA GLU A 110 -5.41 21.07 -30.20
C GLU A 110 -6.85 21.08 -29.67
N ASP A 111 -7.18 20.27 -28.64
CA ASP A 111 -8.52 20.22 -28.09
C ASP A 111 -8.90 21.53 -27.39
N TYR A 112 -10.11 21.99 -27.58
CA TYR A 112 -10.62 23.18 -26.91
C TYR A 112 -10.89 22.92 -25.43
N VAL A 113 -10.40 23.82 -24.59
CA VAL A 113 -10.48 23.70 -23.12
C VAL A 113 -11.92 23.52 -22.65
N LEU A 114 -12.87 24.30 -23.17
CA LEU A 114 -14.26 24.26 -22.74
C LEU A 114 -14.94 22.92 -23.06
N ASP A 115 -14.66 22.36 -24.24
CA ASP A 115 -15.21 21.07 -24.65
C ASP A 115 -14.59 19.93 -23.85
N LEU A 116 -13.29 20.04 -23.54
CA LEU A 116 -12.64 19.09 -22.67
C LEU A 116 -13.21 19.10 -21.26
N MET A 117 -13.48 20.30 -20.71
CA MET A 117 -14.11 20.45 -19.39
C MET A 117 -15.50 19.83 -19.33
N ARG A 118 -16.34 20.02 -20.36
CA ARG A 118 -17.67 19.38 -20.44
C ARG A 118 -17.57 17.87 -20.44
N ARG A 119 -16.67 17.32 -21.24
CA ARG A 119 -16.42 15.86 -21.30
C ARG A 119 -15.88 15.32 -19.97
N MET A 120 -15.07 16.09 -19.24
CA MET A 120 -14.58 15.72 -17.91
C MET A 120 -15.74 15.66 -16.91
N GLU A 121 -16.61 16.65 -16.91
CA GLU A 121 -17.79 16.71 -16.04
C GLU A 121 -18.76 15.55 -16.34
N GLU A 122 -19.12 15.36 -17.59
CA GLU A 122 -20.04 14.30 -18.03
C GLU A 122 -19.55 12.89 -17.67
N ARG A 123 -18.23 12.67 -17.68
CA ARG A 123 -17.61 11.36 -17.44
C ARG A 123 -16.99 11.21 -16.07
N GLY A 124 -17.05 12.23 -15.21
CA GLY A 124 -16.53 12.19 -13.85
C GLY A 124 -15.00 12.16 -13.74
N PHE A 125 -14.27 12.70 -14.73
CA PHE A 125 -12.82 12.77 -14.68
C PHE A 125 -12.34 14.11 -14.13
N SER A 126 -11.45 14.07 -13.14
CA SER A 126 -10.78 15.26 -12.60
C SER A 126 -9.42 15.55 -13.25
N HIS A 127 -8.83 14.53 -13.90
CA HIS A 127 -7.53 14.59 -14.55
C HIS A 127 -7.59 13.91 -15.91
N VAL A 128 -7.01 14.54 -16.92
CA VAL A 128 -7.00 14.03 -18.29
C VAL A 128 -5.59 14.13 -18.86
N PRO A 129 -4.98 13.00 -19.24
CA PRO A 129 -3.68 13.01 -19.92
C PRO A 129 -3.79 13.71 -21.29
N VAL A 130 -2.89 14.63 -21.55
CA VAL A 130 -2.75 15.32 -22.85
C VAL A 130 -1.70 14.56 -23.66
N LEU A 131 -2.11 14.07 -24.83
CA LEU A 131 -1.28 13.22 -25.69
C LEU A 131 -0.76 13.99 -26.91
N ARG A 132 0.50 13.75 -27.23
CA ARG A 132 1.10 14.10 -28.52
C ARG A 132 1.78 12.86 -29.10
N ARG A 133 1.38 12.45 -30.31
CA ARG A 133 1.92 11.28 -31.01
C ARG A 133 1.92 10.00 -30.15
N GLY A 134 0.87 9.81 -29.34
CA GLY A 134 0.72 8.63 -28.48
C GLY A 134 1.52 8.67 -27.18
N ARG A 135 2.21 9.79 -26.86
CA ARG A 135 2.95 9.99 -25.61
C ARG A 135 2.26 11.03 -24.74
N VAL A 136 2.30 10.84 -23.42
CA VAL A 136 1.80 11.83 -22.47
C VAL A 136 2.78 13.01 -22.44
N GLU A 137 2.29 14.21 -22.79
CA GLU A 137 3.02 15.47 -22.72
C GLU A 137 2.69 16.27 -21.46
N GLY A 138 1.53 16.03 -20.89
CA GLY A 138 1.07 16.71 -19.68
C GLY A 138 -0.24 16.14 -19.16
N VAL A 139 -0.74 16.75 -18.09
CA VAL A 139 -2.04 16.41 -17.50
C VAL A 139 -2.86 17.69 -17.38
N PHE A 140 -4.04 17.65 -17.95
CA PHE A 140 -5.04 18.68 -17.79
C PHE A 140 -5.92 18.34 -16.58
N SER A 141 -6.08 19.24 -15.63
CA SER A 141 -6.86 19.00 -14.43
C SER A 141 -7.74 20.18 -14.06
N VAL A 142 -8.80 19.91 -13.30
CA VAL A 142 -9.70 20.96 -12.80
C VAL A 142 -8.95 22.00 -11.96
N SER A 143 -7.98 21.56 -11.14
CA SER A 143 -7.15 22.46 -10.32
C SER A 143 -6.25 23.37 -11.17
N THR A 144 -5.75 22.87 -12.30
CA THR A 144 -4.93 23.68 -13.22
C THR A 144 -5.76 24.81 -13.84
N ILE A 145 -7.01 24.52 -14.23
CA ILE A 145 -7.94 25.52 -14.80
C ILE A 145 -8.25 26.58 -13.76
N PHE A 146 -8.60 26.17 -12.55
CA PHE A 146 -8.92 27.08 -11.46
C PHE A 146 -7.73 28.01 -11.15
N SER A 147 -6.53 27.46 -11.06
CA SER A 147 -5.31 28.24 -10.84
C SER A 147 -5.00 29.21 -12.00
N ALA A 148 -5.25 28.79 -13.24
CA ALA A 148 -5.07 29.67 -14.40
C ALA A 148 -6.10 30.80 -14.43
N ALA A 149 -7.36 30.53 -14.07
CA ALA A 149 -8.42 31.54 -14.00
C ALA A 149 -8.12 32.60 -12.93
N ILE A 150 -7.65 32.18 -11.74
CA ILE A 150 -7.21 33.09 -10.67
C ILE A 150 -6.08 34.01 -11.16
N ARG A 151 -5.03 33.40 -11.79
CA ARG A 151 -3.88 34.19 -12.28
C ARG A 151 -4.23 35.16 -13.39
N ALA A 152 -5.28 34.88 -14.16
CA ALA A 152 -5.74 35.70 -15.26
C ALA A 152 -6.72 36.83 -14.80
N ASP A 153 -7.02 36.90 -13.49
CA ASP A 153 -7.96 37.86 -12.89
C ASP A 153 -9.33 37.89 -13.62
N ARG A 154 -9.78 36.67 -14.03
CA ARG A 154 -11.00 36.47 -14.84
C ARG A 154 -12.08 35.74 -14.05
N PHE A 155 -12.50 36.31 -12.94
CA PHE A 155 -13.78 35.99 -12.29
C PHE A 155 -14.66 37.20 -12.27
#